data_3876ac0b4ac85822378a85ad0c75af01
#
_entry.id   3876ac0b4ac85822378a85ad0c75af01
#
_cell.length_a   1.000
_cell.length_b   1.000
_cell.length_c   1.000
_cell.angle_alpha   90.00
_cell.angle_beta   90.00
_cell.angle_gamma   90.00
#
_symmetry.space_group_name_H-M   'P 1'
#
loop_
_entity.id
_entity.type
_entity.pdbx_description
1 polymer ?
#
loop_
_entity_poly.entity_id
_entity_poly.type
_entity_poly.pdbx_seq_one_letter_code
_entity_poly.pdbx_strand_id
1 'polypeptide(L)'
;MENESAGNNNWLDWAREIQSLSQTGLAFAQTEYDKQRYTRFSEIAAEIVNNYSTLDKETLVKSFLSHPGYATPKIDVRAAVVSDGKILLVHEKSDNLWAMPGGWADVGDTPSGVVIRETKEESGFDVVPQKVIGVFDANRSGRPLEFFHAYKIIFLCELTGGEARSSDETHGAEFFSFDNLPPLSPNRTNNRHLDEIKVHLADKTRSTHFD
;
A
#
# COMPACT_ATOMS: atom_id res chain seq x y z
N MET A 1 9.74 -33.82 4.45
CA MET A 1 8.84 -33.57 5.58
C MET A 1 9.18 -32.18 6.07
N GLU A 2 8.38 -31.11 5.99
CA GLU A 2 6.92 -31.03 5.82
C GLU A 2 6.60 -29.76 5.04
N ASN A 3 5.72 -29.88 4.09
CA ASN A 3 5.02 -28.83 3.43
C ASN A 3 4.06 -28.21 4.46
N GLU A 4 4.45 -27.18 5.20
CA GLU A 4 3.46 -26.35 5.89
C GLU A 4 2.79 -25.44 4.85
N SER A 5 1.60 -25.86 4.51
CA SER A 5 0.60 -25.20 3.70
C SER A 5 0.58 -23.69 3.95
N ALA A 6 0.91 -22.91 2.92
CA ALA A 6 0.38 -21.56 2.78
C ALA A 6 -1.15 -21.72 2.82
N GLY A 7 -1.73 -21.49 3.98
CA GLY A 7 -3.18 -21.51 4.17
C GLY A 7 -3.77 -20.52 3.16
N ASN A 8 -4.55 -21.07 2.25
CA ASN A 8 -5.22 -20.30 1.22
C ASN A 8 -6.17 -19.30 1.92
N ASN A 9 -5.79 -18.03 2.02
CA ASN A 9 -6.55 -16.98 2.67
C ASN A 9 -7.76 -16.54 1.81
N ASN A 10 -8.43 -17.48 1.16
CA ASN A 10 -9.59 -17.26 0.30
C ASN A 10 -10.70 -16.48 1.03
N TRP A 11 -10.79 -16.61 2.37
CA TRP A 11 -11.78 -15.89 3.15
C TRP A 11 -11.65 -14.37 3.02
N LEU A 12 -10.43 -13.84 2.91
CA LEU A 12 -10.21 -12.41 2.77
C LEU A 12 -10.55 -11.93 1.36
N ASP A 13 -10.19 -12.73 0.35
CA ASP A 13 -10.56 -12.43 -1.03
C ASP A 13 -12.08 -12.46 -1.21
N TRP A 14 -12.76 -13.42 -0.63
CA TRP A 14 -14.22 -13.46 -0.61
C TRP A 14 -14.83 -12.28 0.15
N ALA A 15 -14.29 -11.91 1.31
CA ALA A 15 -14.78 -10.77 2.08
C ALA A 15 -14.62 -9.45 1.29
N ARG A 16 -13.50 -9.27 0.60
CA ARG A 16 -13.25 -8.10 -0.28
C ARG A 16 -14.20 -8.06 -1.46
N GLU A 17 -14.39 -9.19 -2.14
CA GLU A 17 -15.31 -9.30 -3.26
C GLU A 17 -16.74 -8.98 -2.84
N ILE A 18 -17.22 -9.58 -1.75
CA ILE A 18 -18.55 -9.31 -1.20
C ILE A 18 -18.69 -7.83 -0.82
N GLN A 19 -17.70 -7.24 -0.16
CA GLN A 19 -17.70 -5.85 0.22
C GLN A 19 -17.76 -4.92 -1.02
N SER A 20 -16.93 -5.17 -2.03
CA SER A 20 -16.88 -4.34 -3.24
C SER A 20 -18.16 -4.41 -4.06
N LEU A 21 -18.75 -5.61 -4.19
CA LEU A 21 -20.05 -5.81 -4.84
C LEU A 21 -21.17 -5.12 -4.06
N SER A 22 -21.11 -5.19 -2.73
CA SER A 22 -22.07 -4.53 -1.85
C SER A 22 -22.00 -3.01 -1.96
N GLN A 23 -20.81 -2.43 -1.87
CA GLN A 23 -20.60 -0.99 -2.00
C GLN A 23 -21.09 -0.48 -3.37
N THR A 24 -20.71 -1.15 -4.44
CA THR A 24 -21.15 -0.81 -5.79
C THR A 24 -22.66 -0.96 -5.94
N GLY A 25 -23.22 -2.06 -5.41
CA GLY A 25 -24.66 -2.29 -5.43
C GLY A 25 -25.44 -1.22 -4.69
N LEU A 26 -24.99 -0.78 -3.51
CA LEU A 26 -25.58 0.33 -2.74
C LEU A 26 -25.56 1.64 -3.53
N ALA A 27 -24.48 1.93 -4.26
CA ALA A 27 -24.37 3.15 -5.05
C ALA A 27 -25.41 3.24 -6.17
N PHE A 28 -25.85 2.10 -6.73
CA PHE A 28 -26.78 2.03 -7.84
C PHE A 28 -28.17 1.46 -7.47
N ALA A 29 -28.41 1.11 -6.21
CA ALA A 29 -29.66 0.55 -5.74
C ALA A 29 -30.82 1.55 -5.88
N GLN A 30 -31.88 1.13 -6.56
CA GLN A 30 -33.06 1.96 -6.78
C GLN A 30 -34.20 1.63 -5.80
N THR A 31 -34.18 0.44 -5.19
CA THR A 31 -35.23 0.01 -4.26
C THR A 31 -34.69 -0.17 -2.83
N GLU A 32 -35.55 0.02 -1.83
CA GLU A 32 -35.18 -0.24 -0.44
C GLU A 32 -34.83 -1.73 -0.21
N TYR A 33 -35.45 -2.66 -0.96
CA TYR A 33 -35.11 -4.08 -0.90
C TYR A 33 -33.66 -4.34 -1.34
N ASP A 34 -33.22 -3.68 -2.40
CA ASP A 34 -31.83 -3.84 -2.89
C ASP A 34 -30.85 -3.22 -1.90
N LYS A 35 -31.16 -2.04 -1.36
CA LYS A 35 -30.34 -1.42 -0.30
C LYS A 35 -30.18 -2.33 0.91
N GLN A 36 -31.29 -2.93 1.39
CA GLN A 36 -31.25 -3.88 2.51
C GLN A 36 -30.37 -5.11 2.21
N ARG A 37 -30.46 -5.67 0.98
CA ARG A 37 -29.64 -6.81 0.56
C ARG A 37 -28.16 -6.45 0.52
N TYR A 38 -27.81 -5.35 -0.12
CA TYR A 38 -26.42 -4.92 -0.21
C TYR A 38 -25.85 -4.51 1.16
N THR A 39 -26.63 -3.87 2.03
CA THR A 39 -26.22 -3.64 3.42
C THR A 39 -25.93 -4.94 4.12
N ARG A 40 -26.78 -5.97 3.95
CA ARG A 40 -26.55 -7.30 4.55
C ARG A 40 -25.27 -7.96 4.01
N PHE A 41 -24.96 -7.81 2.74
CA PHE A 41 -23.68 -8.29 2.18
C PHE A 41 -22.47 -7.59 2.82
N SER A 42 -22.51 -6.28 3.05
CA SER A 42 -21.47 -5.56 3.79
C SER A 42 -21.28 -6.10 5.20
N GLU A 43 -22.37 -6.41 5.91
CA GLU A 43 -22.33 -7.02 7.23
C GLU A 43 -21.69 -8.42 7.21
N ILE A 44 -22.02 -9.26 6.20
CA ILE A 44 -21.45 -10.60 6.04
C ILE A 44 -19.94 -10.49 5.78
N ALA A 45 -19.51 -9.56 4.92
CA ALA A 45 -18.08 -9.31 4.69
C ALA A 45 -17.37 -8.93 6.00
N ALA A 46 -17.96 -8.04 6.79
CA ALA A 46 -17.42 -7.66 8.11
C ALA A 46 -17.40 -8.83 9.11
N GLU A 47 -18.42 -9.69 9.11
CA GLU A 47 -18.45 -10.92 9.92
C GLU A 47 -17.31 -11.88 9.56
N ILE A 48 -17.05 -12.07 8.26
CA ILE A 48 -15.92 -12.90 7.78
C ILE A 48 -14.60 -12.31 8.29
N VAL A 49 -14.36 -11.01 8.10
CA VAL A 49 -13.11 -10.37 8.54
C VAL A 49 -12.95 -10.43 10.05
N ASN A 50 -14.01 -10.17 10.82
CA ASN A 50 -13.98 -10.25 12.29
C ASN A 50 -13.64 -11.67 12.80
N ASN A 51 -14.15 -12.72 12.15
CA ASN A 51 -13.90 -14.10 12.55
C ASN A 51 -12.45 -14.57 12.33
N TYR A 52 -11.72 -13.94 11.39
CA TYR A 52 -10.38 -14.35 11.00
C TYR A 52 -9.31 -13.27 11.27
N SER A 53 -9.67 -12.17 11.93
CA SER A 53 -8.77 -11.08 12.30
C SER A 53 -9.09 -10.53 13.69
N THR A 54 -8.31 -9.57 14.15
CA THR A 54 -8.54 -8.83 15.41
C THR A 54 -9.40 -7.58 15.22
N LEU A 55 -9.90 -7.34 14.01
CA LEU A 55 -10.70 -6.16 13.70
C LEU A 55 -12.14 -6.33 14.16
N ASP A 56 -12.66 -5.30 14.81
CA ASP A 56 -14.03 -5.27 15.34
C ASP A 56 -15.08 -5.15 14.23
N LYS A 57 -16.13 -5.98 14.29
CA LYS A 57 -17.20 -6.02 13.30
C LYS A 57 -17.91 -4.68 13.12
N GLU A 58 -18.24 -3.98 14.21
CA GLU A 58 -19.00 -2.73 14.14
C GLU A 58 -18.18 -1.64 13.44
N THR A 59 -16.89 -1.57 13.76
CA THR A 59 -15.92 -0.68 13.10
C THR A 59 -15.79 -0.99 11.61
N LEU A 60 -15.73 -2.27 11.23
CA LEU A 60 -15.66 -2.71 9.84
C LEU A 60 -16.91 -2.32 9.05
N VAL A 61 -18.11 -2.63 9.58
CA VAL A 61 -19.39 -2.26 8.91
C VAL A 61 -19.48 -0.76 8.73
N LYS A 62 -19.15 0.02 9.75
CA LYS A 62 -19.14 1.49 9.66
C LYS A 62 -18.15 1.99 8.60
N SER A 63 -16.96 1.40 8.55
CA SER A 63 -15.96 1.72 7.53
C SER A 63 -16.45 1.41 6.12
N PHE A 64 -17.06 0.24 5.90
CA PHE A 64 -17.56 -0.17 4.58
C PHE A 64 -18.70 0.72 4.07
N LEU A 65 -19.61 1.10 4.96
CA LEU A 65 -20.73 1.97 4.61
C LEU A 65 -20.35 3.46 4.48
N SER A 66 -19.17 3.85 4.96
CA SER A 66 -18.68 5.23 4.86
C SER A 66 -18.11 5.60 3.49
N HIS A 67 -17.91 4.63 2.61
CA HIS A 67 -17.35 4.83 1.26
C HIS A 67 -18.41 4.58 0.19
N PRO A 68 -19.28 5.57 -0.12
CA PRO A 68 -20.28 5.41 -1.16
C PRO A 68 -19.64 5.44 -2.55
N GLY A 69 -20.28 4.80 -3.51
CA GLY A 69 -19.87 4.83 -4.91
C GLY A 69 -19.29 3.50 -5.40
N TYR A 70 -18.78 3.49 -6.62
CA TYR A 70 -18.15 2.32 -7.21
C TYR A 70 -16.87 1.97 -6.45
N ALA A 71 -16.73 0.72 -6.02
CA ALA A 71 -15.53 0.26 -5.32
C ALA A 71 -14.34 0.20 -6.27
N THR A 72 -13.27 0.91 -5.93
CA THR A 72 -12.02 0.92 -6.69
C THR A 72 -10.83 0.60 -5.77
N PRO A 73 -9.73 0.03 -6.30
CA PRO A 73 -8.49 -0.08 -5.54
C PRO A 73 -8.00 1.31 -5.08
N LYS A 74 -7.41 1.36 -3.90
CA LYS A 74 -6.70 2.54 -3.41
C LYS A 74 -5.36 2.68 -4.13
N ILE A 75 -4.80 3.88 -4.14
CA ILE A 75 -3.48 4.16 -4.72
C ILE A 75 -2.49 4.45 -3.58
N ASP A 76 -1.46 3.62 -3.49
CA ASP A 76 -0.29 3.79 -2.61
C ASP A 76 0.91 4.20 -3.48
N VAL A 77 1.62 5.25 -3.11
CA VAL A 77 2.75 5.77 -3.88
C VAL A 77 4.01 5.72 -3.04
N ARG A 78 5.13 5.21 -3.59
CA ARG A 78 6.41 5.09 -2.87
C ARG A 78 7.58 5.68 -3.67
N ALA A 79 8.51 6.29 -2.93
CA ALA A 79 9.74 6.84 -3.48
C ALA A 79 10.91 5.86 -3.33
N ALA A 80 11.48 5.42 -4.42
CA ALA A 80 12.79 4.78 -4.45
C ALA A 80 13.87 5.87 -4.64
N VAL A 81 14.41 6.37 -3.53
CA VAL A 81 15.48 7.37 -3.51
C VAL A 81 16.79 6.65 -3.28
N VAL A 82 17.72 6.74 -4.24
CA VAL A 82 19.01 6.04 -4.16
C VAL A 82 20.13 7.05 -4.28
N SER A 83 21.05 7.02 -3.30
CA SER A 83 22.27 7.84 -3.27
C SER A 83 23.46 6.95 -2.87
N ASP A 84 24.56 7.05 -3.59
CA ASP A 84 25.80 6.30 -3.35
C ASP A 84 25.57 4.77 -3.21
N GLY A 85 24.66 4.22 -4.04
CA GLY A 85 24.33 2.79 -4.04
C GLY A 85 23.49 2.33 -2.84
N LYS A 86 22.98 3.27 -2.05
CA LYS A 86 22.11 3.00 -0.87
C LYS A 86 20.72 3.53 -1.11
N ILE A 87 19.71 2.82 -0.59
CA ILE A 87 18.30 3.20 -0.64
C ILE A 87 17.88 3.93 0.64
N LEU A 88 17.13 5.01 0.47
CA LEU A 88 16.49 5.71 1.59
C LEU A 88 15.30 4.90 2.10
N LEU A 89 15.29 4.67 3.41
CA LEU A 89 14.16 4.11 4.12
C LEU A 89 13.80 5.00 5.32
N VAL A 90 12.54 5.00 5.69
CA VAL A 90 11.99 5.65 6.89
C VAL A 90 11.63 4.59 7.93
N HIS A 91 11.84 4.91 9.21
CA HIS A 91 11.51 4.04 10.34
C HIS A 91 10.10 4.35 10.83
N GLU A 92 9.14 3.53 10.48
CA GLU A 92 7.71 3.72 10.77
C GLU A 92 7.40 3.59 12.26
N LYS A 93 6.62 4.51 12.81
CA LYS A 93 6.15 4.42 14.20
C LYS A 93 5.05 3.38 14.40
N SER A 94 4.28 3.10 13.35
CA SER A 94 3.10 2.24 13.40
C SER A 94 3.41 0.77 13.63
N ASP A 95 4.52 0.25 13.06
CA ASP A 95 4.93 -1.14 13.17
C ASP A 95 6.40 -1.31 13.61
N ASN A 96 7.12 -0.20 13.80
CA ASN A 96 8.52 -0.15 14.18
C ASN A 96 9.46 -0.87 13.17
N LEU A 97 9.10 -0.82 11.88
CA LEU A 97 9.83 -1.41 10.76
C LEU A 97 10.20 -0.33 9.74
N TRP A 98 11.02 -0.71 8.74
CA TRP A 98 11.52 0.22 7.74
C TRP A 98 10.81 0.07 6.40
N ALA A 99 10.55 1.20 5.74
CA ALA A 99 9.88 1.25 4.45
C ALA A 99 10.44 2.35 3.55
N MET A 100 10.22 2.25 2.25
CA MET A 100 10.37 3.40 1.35
C MET A 100 9.38 4.49 1.77
N PRO A 101 9.79 5.77 1.78
CA PRO A 101 8.86 6.87 2.05
C PRO A 101 7.73 6.91 1.03
N GLY A 102 6.54 7.30 1.49
CA GLY A 102 5.34 7.38 0.67
C GLY A 102 4.08 6.90 1.39
N GLY A 103 2.93 7.16 0.80
CA GLY A 103 1.63 6.91 1.41
C GLY A 103 0.48 6.82 0.42
N TRP A 104 -0.71 6.97 0.95
CA TRP A 104 -1.94 7.01 0.15
C TRP A 104 -2.05 8.33 -0.63
N ALA A 105 -2.50 8.22 -1.87
CA ALA A 105 -2.87 9.41 -2.64
C ALA A 105 -4.27 9.89 -2.24
N ASP A 106 -4.40 11.18 -1.98
CA ASP A 106 -5.68 11.83 -1.74
C ASP A 106 -6.36 12.26 -3.05
N VAL A 107 -7.67 12.47 -2.99
CA VAL A 107 -8.43 12.98 -4.14
C VAL A 107 -7.94 14.37 -4.50
N GLY A 108 -7.48 14.53 -5.74
CA GLY A 108 -6.89 15.77 -6.25
C GLY A 108 -5.37 15.75 -6.31
N ASP A 109 -4.71 14.79 -5.69
CA ASP A 109 -3.26 14.61 -5.79
C ASP A 109 -2.85 14.06 -7.17
N THR A 110 -1.66 14.46 -7.61
CA THR A 110 -0.96 13.74 -8.66
C THR A 110 0.00 12.72 -8.05
N PRO A 111 0.19 11.52 -8.64
CA PRO A 111 1.10 10.52 -8.05
C PRO A 111 2.54 11.04 -7.83
N SER A 112 3.04 11.89 -8.72
CA SER A 112 4.34 12.55 -8.56
C SER A 112 4.34 13.58 -7.40
N GLY A 113 3.22 14.28 -7.20
CA GLY A 113 3.05 15.22 -6.09
C GLY A 113 3.06 14.52 -4.74
N VAL A 114 2.35 13.38 -4.63
CA VAL A 114 2.35 12.53 -3.43
C VAL A 114 3.77 12.09 -3.07
N VAL A 115 4.52 11.54 -4.03
CA VAL A 115 5.89 11.09 -3.78
C VAL A 115 6.78 12.20 -3.24
N ILE A 116 6.69 13.42 -3.78
CA ILE A 116 7.48 14.57 -3.32
C ILE A 116 7.06 14.96 -1.90
N ARG A 117 5.76 15.11 -1.65
CA ARG A 117 5.21 15.53 -0.36
C ARG A 117 5.55 14.52 0.73
N GLU A 118 5.20 13.26 0.53
CA GLU A 118 5.43 12.19 1.51
C GLU A 118 6.92 12.01 1.84
N THR A 119 7.79 12.03 0.81
CA THR A 119 9.23 11.93 1.06
C THR A 119 9.71 13.09 1.92
N LYS A 120 9.24 14.31 1.67
CA LYS A 120 9.60 15.47 2.47
C LYS A 120 9.08 15.38 3.91
N GLU A 121 7.83 15.00 4.07
CA GLU A 121 7.14 14.91 5.37
C GLU A 121 7.75 13.81 6.23
N GLU A 122 7.95 12.61 5.69
CA GLU A 122 8.39 11.44 6.45
C GLU A 122 9.90 11.38 6.69
N SER A 123 10.71 11.91 5.77
CA SER A 123 12.17 11.78 5.82
C SER A 123 12.94 13.08 5.96
N GLY A 124 12.34 14.22 5.59
CA GLY A 124 13.01 15.53 5.52
C GLY A 124 13.78 15.80 4.24
N PHE A 125 13.90 14.82 3.35
CA PHE A 125 14.62 14.98 2.07
C PHE A 125 13.75 15.59 0.97
N ASP A 126 14.41 16.30 0.04
CA ASP A 126 13.80 16.86 -1.16
C ASP A 126 14.16 15.97 -2.37
N VAL A 127 13.13 15.62 -3.17
CA VAL A 127 13.29 14.70 -4.29
C VAL A 127 12.58 15.18 -5.55
N VAL A 128 13.08 14.71 -6.69
CA VAL A 128 12.43 14.90 -8.00
C VAL A 128 12.16 13.52 -8.62
N PRO A 129 10.89 13.14 -8.84
CA PRO A 129 10.52 11.90 -9.52
C PRO A 129 11.06 11.90 -10.96
N GLN A 130 11.75 10.81 -11.34
CA GLN A 130 12.37 10.66 -12.67
C GLN A 130 11.56 9.73 -13.58
N LYS A 131 11.11 8.61 -13.05
CA LYS A 131 10.29 7.63 -13.77
C LYS A 131 9.52 6.71 -12.82
N VAL A 132 8.48 6.08 -13.34
CA VAL A 132 7.80 4.97 -12.64
C VAL A 132 8.62 3.69 -12.84
N ILE A 133 9.06 3.08 -11.74
CA ILE A 133 9.72 1.78 -11.73
C ILE A 133 8.71 0.67 -11.97
N GLY A 134 7.59 0.72 -11.24
CA GLY A 134 6.57 -0.29 -11.38
C GLY A 134 5.22 0.11 -10.79
N VAL A 135 4.19 -0.58 -11.27
CA VAL A 135 2.83 -0.58 -10.72
C VAL A 135 2.55 -1.99 -10.23
N PHE A 136 2.42 -2.15 -8.93
CA PHE A 136 2.29 -3.45 -8.28
C PHE A 136 0.91 -3.61 -7.67
N ASP A 137 0.30 -4.78 -7.84
CA ASP A 137 -0.81 -5.20 -7.02
C ASP A 137 -0.30 -5.48 -5.59
N ALA A 138 -0.66 -4.63 -4.64
CA ALA A 138 -0.20 -4.74 -3.26
C ALA A 138 -0.64 -6.05 -2.57
N ASN A 139 -1.67 -6.71 -3.11
CA ASN A 139 -2.22 -7.95 -2.54
C ASN A 139 -1.54 -9.22 -3.07
N ARG A 140 -0.73 -9.15 -4.13
CA ARG A 140 0.01 -10.29 -4.68
C ARG A 140 1.26 -10.68 -3.90
N SER A 141 1.64 -9.96 -2.87
CA SER A 141 2.83 -10.27 -2.07
C SER A 141 2.65 -11.41 -1.05
N GLY A 142 1.54 -12.15 -1.12
CA GLY A 142 1.30 -13.35 -0.30
C GLY A 142 0.88 -13.09 1.14
N ARG A 143 0.75 -11.83 1.53
CA ARG A 143 0.21 -11.44 2.85
C ARG A 143 -0.87 -10.40 2.64
N PRO A 144 -2.11 -10.69 3.01
CA PRO A 144 -3.18 -9.71 3.03
C PRO A 144 -2.90 -8.76 4.19
N LEU A 145 -2.55 -7.54 3.86
CA LEU A 145 -2.01 -6.60 4.82
C LEU A 145 -3.01 -5.56 5.21
N GLU A 146 -3.86 -5.23 4.29
CA GLU A 146 -4.95 -4.31 4.51
C GLU A 146 -6.21 -4.89 3.88
N PHE A 147 -7.34 -4.58 4.46
CA PHE A 147 -8.61 -5.08 3.93
C PHE A 147 -8.85 -4.59 2.49
N PHE A 148 -8.50 -3.33 2.21
CA PHE A 148 -8.75 -2.74 0.90
C PHE A 148 -7.68 -3.14 -0.12
N HIS A 149 -8.14 -3.47 -1.34
CA HIS A 149 -7.27 -3.66 -2.48
C HIS A 149 -6.55 -2.35 -2.82
N ALA A 150 -5.27 -2.42 -3.14
CA ALA A 150 -4.47 -1.26 -3.52
C ALA A 150 -3.53 -1.56 -4.67
N TYR A 151 -3.27 -0.55 -5.49
CA TYR A 151 -2.14 -0.53 -6.40
C TYR A 151 -1.04 0.33 -5.81
N LYS A 152 0.18 -0.20 -5.84
CA LYS A 152 1.38 0.49 -5.38
C LYS A 152 2.18 0.99 -6.58
N ILE A 153 2.36 2.31 -6.66
CA ILE A 153 3.15 2.95 -7.70
C ILE A 153 4.50 3.36 -7.12
N ILE A 154 5.60 2.83 -7.65
CA ILE A 154 6.94 3.12 -7.18
C ILE A 154 7.64 4.03 -8.18
N PHE A 155 8.10 5.19 -7.72
CA PHE A 155 8.89 6.14 -8.51
C PHE A 155 10.36 6.03 -8.17
N LEU A 156 11.22 6.00 -9.18
CA LEU A 156 12.65 6.34 -9.01
C LEU A 156 12.74 7.86 -8.85
N CYS A 157 13.36 8.28 -7.76
CA CYS A 157 13.49 9.69 -7.42
C CYS A 157 14.95 10.07 -7.28
N GLU A 158 15.29 11.24 -7.79
CA GLU A 158 16.57 11.89 -7.58
C GLU A 158 16.55 12.69 -6.28
N LEU A 159 17.55 12.51 -5.44
CA LEU A 159 17.76 13.30 -4.23
C LEU A 159 18.30 14.68 -4.64
N THR A 160 17.59 15.75 -4.25
CA THR A 160 17.97 17.12 -4.60
C THR A 160 18.37 17.97 -3.41
N GLY A 161 18.10 17.53 -2.18
CA GLY A 161 18.47 18.26 -0.98
C GLY A 161 17.79 17.74 0.27
N GLY A 162 17.78 18.56 1.30
CA GLY A 162 17.20 18.23 2.59
C GLY A 162 18.16 17.45 3.49
N GLU A 163 17.69 17.13 4.69
CA GLU A 163 18.42 16.35 5.68
C GLU A 163 17.46 15.40 6.42
N ALA A 164 17.98 14.29 6.92
CA ALA A 164 17.20 13.30 7.64
C ALA A 164 16.57 13.91 8.89
N ARG A 165 15.28 13.70 9.08
CA ARG A 165 14.54 14.10 10.27
C ARG A 165 13.44 13.10 10.60
N SER A 166 13.00 13.12 11.86
CA SER A 166 11.78 12.45 12.29
C SER A 166 10.54 13.26 11.93
N SER A 167 9.38 12.59 11.89
CA SER A 167 8.08 13.22 11.68
C SER A 167 7.06 12.73 12.71
N ASP A 168 5.80 13.10 12.56
CA ASP A 168 4.73 12.56 13.40
C ASP A 168 4.51 11.05 13.14
N GLU A 169 4.85 10.55 11.95
CA GLU A 169 4.65 9.16 11.52
C GLU A 169 5.92 8.31 11.58
N THR A 170 7.11 8.94 11.52
CA THR A 170 8.39 8.23 11.46
C THR A 170 9.33 8.62 12.59
N HIS A 171 10.14 7.64 13.06
CA HIS A 171 11.22 7.88 14.00
C HIS A 171 12.43 8.58 13.37
N GLY A 172 12.57 8.48 12.04
CA GLY A 172 13.66 9.05 11.26
C GLY A 172 13.83 8.36 9.93
N ALA A 173 14.86 8.77 9.19
CA ALA A 173 15.18 8.25 7.86
C ALA A 173 16.67 7.99 7.74
N GLU A 174 17.06 6.93 7.00
CA GLU A 174 18.45 6.52 6.82
C GLU A 174 18.64 5.84 5.46
N PHE A 175 19.88 5.90 4.93
CA PHE A 175 20.28 5.22 3.71
C PHE A 175 20.92 3.88 4.00
N PHE A 176 20.38 2.80 3.44
CA PHE A 176 20.83 1.42 3.64
C PHE A 176 21.39 0.81 2.36
N SER A 177 22.48 0.04 2.48
CA SER A 177 22.92 -0.82 1.39
C SER A 177 21.88 -1.88 1.09
N PHE A 178 21.66 -2.18 -0.20
CA PHE A 178 20.76 -3.27 -0.60
C PHE A 178 21.19 -4.66 -0.11
N ASP A 179 22.46 -4.82 0.29
CA ASP A 179 22.99 -6.08 0.84
C ASP A 179 22.87 -6.15 2.37
N ASN A 180 22.53 -5.04 3.03
CA ASN A 180 22.39 -4.98 4.49
C ASN A 180 21.19 -4.10 4.86
N LEU A 181 20.01 -4.62 4.58
CA LEU A 181 18.74 -3.93 4.85
C LEU A 181 18.28 -4.21 6.29
N PRO A 182 17.66 -3.23 6.96
CA PRO A 182 17.02 -3.44 8.24
C PRO A 182 15.73 -4.28 8.07
N PRO A 183 15.07 -4.69 9.18
CA PRO A 183 13.75 -5.32 9.10
C PRO A 183 12.75 -4.43 8.39
N LEU A 184 12.19 -4.93 7.28
CA LEU A 184 11.28 -4.18 6.42
C LEU A 184 9.83 -4.33 6.86
N SER A 185 9.05 -3.25 6.71
CA SER A 185 7.58 -3.27 6.75
C SER A 185 7.06 -3.95 5.48
N PRO A 186 6.66 -5.23 5.53
CA PRO A 186 6.41 -6.02 4.33
C PRO A 186 5.19 -5.53 3.54
N ASN A 187 4.31 -4.77 4.19
CA ASN A 187 3.12 -4.16 3.61
C ASN A 187 3.46 -2.95 2.75
N ARG A 188 4.50 -2.22 3.17
CA ARG A 188 4.95 -0.99 2.52
C ARG A 188 6.08 -1.27 1.54
N THR A 189 7.07 -2.04 1.97
CA THR A 189 8.28 -2.34 1.18
C THR A 189 8.66 -3.81 1.36
N ASN A 190 8.84 -4.53 0.27
CA ASN A 190 9.27 -5.92 0.28
C ASN A 190 10.35 -6.20 -0.77
N ASN A 191 10.92 -7.40 -0.74
CA ASN A 191 12.02 -7.78 -1.63
C ASN A 191 11.66 -7.66 -3.11
N ARG A 192 10.42 -7.96 -3.51
CA ARG A 192 9.97 -7.83 -4.91
C ARG A 192 10.11 -6.39 -5.41
N HIS A 193 9.76 -5.40 -4.58
CA HIS A 193 9.93 -3.99 -4.90
C HIS A 193 11.42 -3.62 -5.04
N LEU A 194 12.24 -4.06 -4.08
CA LEU A 194 13.67 -3.77 -4.05
C LEU A 194 14.44 -4.43 -5.20
N ASP A 195 14.06 -5.65 -5.57
CA ASP A 195 14.68 -6.35 -6.69
C ASP A 195 14.39 -5.65 -8.01
N GLU A 196 13.16 -5.17 -8.22
CA GLU A 196 12.82 -4.39 -9.40
C GLU A 196 13.58 -3.05 -9.43
N ILE A 197 13.75 -2.38 -8.28
CA ILE A 197 14.57 -1.16 -8.17
C ILE A 197 16.02 -1.45 -8.61
N LYS A 198 16.64 -2.53 -8.11
CA LYS A 198 18.00 -2.93 -8.49
C LYS A 198 18.15 -3.13 -10.01
N VAL A 199 17.17 -3.80 -10.63
CA VAL A 199 17.18 -4.00 -12.09
C VAL A 199 17.11 -2.67 -12.85
N HIS A 200 16.28 -1.74 -12.41
CA HIS A 200 16.19 -0.39 -13.00
C HIS A 200 17.45 0.46 -12.80
N LEU A 201 18.16 0.26 -11.69
CA LEU A 201 19.45 0.92 -11.45
C LEU A 201 20.56 0.37 -12.37
N ALA A 202 20.54 -0.95 -12.63
CA ALA A 202 21.49 -1.61 -13.51
C ALA A 202 21.21 -1.31 -15.00
N ASP A 203 19.94 -1.19 -15.39
CA ASP A 203 19.49 -0.89 -16.75
C ASP A 203 18.53 0.31 -16.76
N LYS A 204 19.04 1.49 -17.09
CA LYS A 204 18.24 2.72 -17.19
C LYS A 204 17.15 2.67 -18.27
N THR A 205 17.31 1.78 -19.26
CA THR A 205 16.36 1.62 -20.38
C THR A 205 15.22 0.66 -20.07
N ARG A 206 15.29 -0.04 -18.93
CA ARG A 206 14.25 -0.98 -18.51
C ARG A 206 12.87 -0.33 -18.50
N SER A 207 11.91 -1.01 -19.10
CA SER A 207 10.51 -0.58 -19.09
C SER A 207 9.91 -0.68 -17.69
N THR A 208 8.92 0.15 -17.40
CA THR A 208 8.13 0.06 -16.16
C THR A 208 7.58 -1.35 -15.99
N HIS A 209 7.77 -1.91 -14.80
CA HIS A 209 7.16 -3.18 -14.42
C HIS A 209 5.67 -2.98 -14.11
N PHE A 210 4.84 -3.95 -14.45
CA PHE A 210 3.43 -4.00 -14.03
C PHE A 210 2.95 -5.45 -13.92
N ASP A 211 2.02 -5.70 -12.99
CA ASP A 211 1.40 -7.01 -12.79
C ASP A 211 0.36 -7.34 -13.84
#